data_c7fcf047d30646eca407ceeffb73221e
#
_entry.id   c7fcf047d30646eca407ceeffb73221e
#
_cell.length_a   1.000
_cell.length_b   1.000
_cell.length_c   1.000
_cell.angle_alpha   90.00
_cell.angle_beta   90.00
_cell.angle_gamma   90.00
#
_symmetry.space_group_name_H-M   'P 1'
#
loop_
_entity.id
_entity.type
_entity.pdbx_description
1 polymer ?
#
loop_
_entity_poly.entity_id
_entity_poly.type
_entity_poly.pdbx_seq_one_letter_code
_entity_poly.pdbx_strand_id
1 'polypeptide(L)'
;MGNAVDKVDIMPLPIGASSALIQVDPAAHFHPTGLEITPGAHYRFIASGQWRDGLLKPAGPEGWRLPWAEYFNRLPGQPFFLLCGCVGRGLAQAFAIGAGLADWQAPAALAEQADRQLYLFANDWAGMYWNNHALGPEQGGPLSVQIIRLS
;
A
#
# COMPACT_ATOMS: atom_id res chain seq x y z
N MET A 1 -22.07 -22.03 -16.12
CA MET A 1 -21.60 -20.77 -16.73
C MET A 1 -20.72 -20.06 -15.71
N GLY A 2 -19.42 -20.11 -15.88
CA GLY A 2 -18.49 -19.39 -15.01
C GLY A 2 -18.62 -17.90 -15.27
N ASN A 3 -18.86 -17.10 -14.22
CA ASN A 3 -18.65 -15.66 -14.29
C ASN A 3 -17.17 -15.47 -14.62
N ALA A 4 -16.89 -14.91 -15.79
CA ALA A 4 -15.58 -14.35 -16.07
C ALA A 4 -15.38 -13.24 -15.04
N VAL A 5 -14.60 -13.51 -14.00
CA VAL A 5 -14.03 -12.46 -13.17
C VAL A 5 -13.20 -11.63 -14.14
N ASP A 6 -13.62 -10.39 -14.38
CA ASP A 6 -12.84 -9.44 -15.17
C ASP A 6 -11.43 -9.45 -14.60
N LYS A 7 -10.53 -10.06 -15.36
CA LYS A 7 -9.11 -10.07 -15.02
C LYS A 7 -8.66 -8.64 -15.19
N VAL A 8 -8.53 -7.90 -14.08
CA VAL A 8 -7.96 -6.55 -14.10
C VAL A 8 -6.58 -6.69 -14.74
N ASP A 9 -6.40 -6.11 -15.92
CA ASP A 9 -5.13 -6.14 -16.62
C ASP A 9 -4.11 -5.34 -15.80
N ILE A 10 -3.12 -6.06 -15.28
CA ILE A 10 -2.01 -5.45 -14.53
C ILE A 10 -1.02 -4.94 -15.57
N MET A 11 -0.71 -3.64 -15.52
CA MET A 11 0.14 -2.98 -16.50
C MET A 11 1.26 -2.19 -15.83
N PRO A 12 2.48 -2.19 -16.43
CA PRO A 12 3.54 -1.33 -15.97
C PRO A 12 3.24 0.14 -16.32
N LEU A 13 3.70 1.07 -15.48
CA LEU A 13 3.73 2.48 -15.84
C LEU A 13 4.84 2.74 -16.85
N PRO A 14 4.59 3.53 -17.90
CA PRO A 14 5.67 4.08 -18.71
C PRO A 14 6.62 4.95 -17.88
N ILE A 15 7.87 5.03 -18.26
CA ILE A 15 8.85 5.91 -17.61
C ILE A 15 8.35 7.36 -17.68
N GLY A 16 8.37 8.04 -16.53
CA GLY A 16 7.87 9.42 -16.39
C GLY A 16 6.36 9.53 -16.18
N ALA A 17 5.61 8.43 -16.30
CA ALA A 17 4.17 8.45 -16.12
C ALA A 17 3.76 8.34 -14.64
N SER A 18 2.59 8.90 -14.34
CA SER A 18 1.95 8.83 -13.03
C SER A 18 0.71 7.94 -13.09
N SER A 19 0.46 7.22 -12.00
CA SER A 19 -0.82 6.54 -11.81
C SER A 19 -1.95 7.53 -11.60
N ALA A 20 -3.20 7.09 -11.77
CA ALA A 20 -4.33 7.75 -11.14
C ALA A 20 -4.18 7.69 -9.62
N LEU A 21 -4.93 8.53 -8.90
CA LEU A 21 -5.01 8.42 -7.44
C LEU A 21 -5.65 7.08 -7.06
N ILE A 22 -4.97 6.34 -6.19
CA ILE A 22 -5.41 5.05 -5.70
C ILE A 22 -5.94 5.25 -4.29
N GLN A 23 -7.24 5.05 -4.10
CA GLN A 23 -7.85 5.06 -2.77
C GLN A 23 -7.61 3.70 -2.12
N VAL A 24 -6.95 3.69 -0.96
CA VAL A 24 -6.55 2.45 -0.29
C VAL A 24 -7.58 2.07 0.75
N ASP A 25 -8.10 0.84 0.65
CA ASP A 25 -8.97 0.26 1.67
C ASP A 25 -8.12 -0.31 2.83
N PRO A 26 -8.19 0.28 4.03
CA PRO A 26 -7.41 -0.20 5.16
C PRO A 26 -7.87 -1.54 5.71
N ALA A 27 -9.07 -2.00 5.35
CA ALA A 27 -9.57 -3.33 5.71
C ALA A 27 -9.03 -4.44 4.79
N ALA A 28 -8.43 -4.10 3.66
CA ALA A 28 -7.81 -5.06 2.77
C ALA A 28 -6.43 -5.47 3.26
N HIS A 29 -6.18 -6.77 3.35
CA HIS A 29 -4.83 -7.28 3.65
C HIS A 29 -3.83 -6.94 2.54
N PHE A 30 -4.28 -6.92 1.29
CA PHE A 30 -3.53 -6.59 0.11
C PHE A 30 -4.44 -5.83 -0.86
N HIS A 31 -4.40 -4.51 -0.80
CA HIS A 31 -5.18 -3.68 -1.73
C HIS A 31 -4.48 -3.64 -3.09
N PRO A 32 -5.10 -4.19 -4.16
CA PRO A 32 -4.48 -4.24 -5.47
C PRO A 32 -4.44 -2.85 -6.11
N THR A 33 -3.32 -2.50 -6.72
CA THR A 33 -3.18 -1.22 -7.44
C THR A 33 -3.42 -1.34 -8.94
N GLY A 34 -3.35 -2.54 -9.49
CA GLY A 34 -3.35 -2.75 -10.95
C GLY A 34 -2.01 -2.41 -11.62
N LEU A 35 -0.99 -2.03 -10.85
CA LEU A 35 0.32 -1.67 -11.38
C LEU A 35 1.30 -2.83 -11.29
N GLU A 36 1.92 -3.16 -12.41
CA GLU A 36 3.05 -4.08 -12.46
C GLU A 36 4.34 -3.31 -12.17
N ILE A 37 5.11 -3.78 -11.21
CA ILE A 37 6.41 -3.21 -10.87
C ILE A 37 7.49 -3.82 -11.75
N THR A 38 8.27 -2.95 -12.39
CA THR A 38 9.43 -3.36 -13.20
C THR A 38 10.64 -3.54 -12.28
N PRO A 39 11.27 -4.73 -12.26
CA PRO A 39 12.46 -4.96 -11.47
C PRO A 39 13.56 -3.93 -11.76
N GLY A 40 14.19 -3.40 -10.71
CA GLY A 40 15.27 -2.41 -10.82
C GLY A 40 14.84 -1.00 -11.14
N ALA A 41 13.58 -0.77 -11.53
CA ALA A 41 13.06 0.56 -11.81
C ALA A 41 12.90 1.42 -10.55
N HIS A 42 12.85 2.72 -10.72
CA HIS A 42 12.68 3.69 -9.65
C HIS A 42 11.29 4.30 -9.65
N TYR A 43 10.71 4.45 -8.48
CA TYR A 43 9.36 4.99 -8.30
C TYR A 43 9.32 6.01 -7.17
N ARG A 44 8.44 7.01 -7.34
CA ARG A 44 8.07 7.95 -6.30
C ARG A 44 6.64 7.65 -5.83
N PHE A 45 6.43 7.72 -4.52
CA PHE A 45 5.11 7.58 -3.90
C PHE A 45 4.75 8.89 -3.21
N ILE A 46 3.51 9.33 -3.40
CA ILE A 46 2.94 10.50 -2.73
C ILE A 46 1.62 10.06 -2.14
N ALA A 47 1.47 10.16 -0.82
CA ALA A 47 0.26 9.76 -0.11
C ALA A 47 -0.32 10.92 0.68
N SER A 48 -1.63 10.96 0.78
CA SER A 48 -2.39 11.95 1.54
C SER A 48 -3.71 11.36 2.01
N GLY A 49 -4.39 12.10 2.88
CA GLY A 49 -5.66 11.67 3.44
C GLY A 49 -5.50 10.94 4.76
N GLN A 50 -6.59 10.35 5.23
CA GLN A 50 -6.66 9.68 6.53
C GLN A 50 -7.50 8.41 6.45
N TRP A 51 -7.24 7.50 7.36
CA TRP A 51 -8.01 6.30 7.66
C TRP A 51 -8.09 6.07 9.16
N ARG A 52 -8.87 5.08 9.59
CA ARG A 52 -9.14 4.90 11.02
C ARG A 52 -9.10 3.44 11.44
N ASP A 53 -8.50 3.19 12.58
CA ASP A 53 -8.48 1.91 13.29
C ASP A 53 -9.60 1.91 14.35
N GLY A 54 -10.65 1.14 14.10
CA GLY A 54 -11.77 1.00 15.04
C GLY A 54 -12.38 2.35 15.42
N LEU A 55 -12.36 2.65 16.70
CA LEU A 55 -12.87 3.90 17.29
C LEU A 55 -11.76 4.91 17.59
N LEU A 56 -10.53 4.63 17.22
CA LEU A 56 -9.41 5.54 17.44
C LEU A 56 -9.52 6.79 16.55
N LYS A 57 -8.72 7.80 16.85
CA LYS A 57 -8.66 9.01 16.04
C LYS A 57 -8.18 8.65 14.62
N PRO A 58 -8.66 9.37 13.59
CA PRO A 58 -8.12 9.25 12.25
C PRO A 58 -6.61 9.48 12.25
N ALA A 59 -5.90 8.70 11.43
CA ALA A 59 -4.46 8.81 11.24
C ALA A 59 -4.15 9.03 9.75
N GLY A 60 -3.11 9.79 9.48
CA GLY A 60 -2.55 9.93 8.14
C GLY A 60 -1.74 8.71 7.72
N PRO A 61 -1.08 8.77 6.55
CA PRO A 61 -0.32 7.63 6.03
C PRO A 61 0.92 7.27 6.87
N GLU A 62 1.34 8.11 7.79
CA GLU A 62 2.44 7.83 8.72
C GLU A 62 2.00 7.00 9.93
N GLY A 63 0.69 6.86 10.15
CA GLY A 63 0.13 6.07 11.23
C GLY A 63 0.32 6.64 12.62
N TRP A 64 0.29 5.76 13.62
CA TRP A 64 0.43 6.12 15.03
C TRP A 64 1.27 5.07 15.77
N ARG A 65 1.88 5.48 16.90
CA ARG A 65 2.84 4.66 17.62
C ARG A 65 2.24 4.02 18.88
N LEU A 66 2.52 2.72 19.04
CA LEU A 66 2.32 1.98 20.30
C LEU A 66 3.44 0.92 20.40
N PRO A 67 4.62 1.28 20.90
CA PRO A 67 5.86 0.52 20.70
C PRO A 67 5.80 -0.94 21.09
N TRP A 68 5.16 -1.28 22.22
CA TRP A 68 5.09 -2.67 22.66
C TRP A 68 4.20 -3.54 21.76
N ALA A 69 3.19 -2.97 21.12
CA ALA A 69 2.26 -3.68 20.25
C ALA A 69 2.70 -3.69 18.79
N GLU A 70 3.54 -2.73 18.37
CA GLU A 70 4.07 -2.64 17.01
C GLU A 70 4.88 -3.87 16.61
N TYR A 71 5.45 -4.56 17.58
CA TYR A 71 6.24 -5.76 17.33
C TYR A 71 5.42 -6.86 16.61
N PHE A 72 4.10 -6.88 16.81
CA PHE A 72 3.19 -7.85 16.21
C PHE A 72 2.57 -7.38 14.91
N ASN A 73 2.89 -6.19 14.43
CA ASN A 73 2.44 -5.70 13.14
C ASN A 73 3.03 -6.53 11.99
N ARG A 74 2.36 -6.53 10.86
CA ARG A 74 2.83 -7.23 9.65
C ARG A 74 4.18 -6.71 9.16
N LEU A 75 4.45 -5.40 9.32
CA LEU A 75 5.79 -4.83 9.34
C LEU A 75 6.19 -4.61 10.80
N PRO A 76 6.92 -5.56 11.42
CA PRO A 76 7.24 -5.47 12.85
C PRO A 76 8.06 -4.23 13.20
N GLY A 77 7.73 -3.60 14.32
CA GLY A 77 8.45 -2.43 14.82
C GLY A 77 8.12 -1.13 14.09
N GLN A 78 7.25 -1.15 13.10
CA GLN A 78 6.77 0.02 12.38
C GLN A 78 5.41 0.49 12.95
N PRO A 79 5.06 1.79 12.79
CA PRO A 79 3.81 2.32 13.31
C PRO A 79 2.57 1.55 12.86
N PHE A 80 1.53 1.54 13.71
CA PHE A 80 0.20 1.13 13.29
C PHE A 80 -0.33 2.09 12.23
N PHE A 81 -1.02 1.56 11.22
CA PHE A 81 -1.61 2.33 10.12
C PHE A 81 -0.60 3.13 9.29
N LEU A 82 0.69 2.80 9.41
CA LEU A 82 1.68 3.21 8.42
C LEU A 82 1.28 2.63 7.06
N LEU A 83 1.20 3.48 6.04
CA LEU A 83 1.01 3.00 4.68
C LEU A 83 2.23 2.20 4.24
N CYS A 84 1.98 0.96 3.84
CA CYS A 84 2.98 0.02 3.37
C CYS A 84 2.65 -0.49 1.98
N GLY A 85 3.68 -0.95 1.28
CA GLY A 85 3.55 -1.62 0.00
C GLY A 85 4.27 -2.96 -0.01
N CYS A 86 3.83 -3.84 -0.91
CA CYS A 86 4.55 -5.05 -1.26
C CYS A 86 4.29 -5.41 -2.72
N VAL A 87 5.26 -6.06 -3.34
CA VAL A 87 5.14 -6.57 -4.70
C VAL A 87 4.84 -8.05 -4.63
N GLY A 88 3.69 -8.44 -5.18
CA GLY A 88 3.11 -9.75 -4.91
C GLY A 88 2.49 -9.82 -3.51
N ARG A 89 1.80 -10.91 -3.21
CA ARG A 89 1.11 -11.12 -1.93
C ARG A 89 2.01 -11.78 -0.89
N GLY A 90 3.20 -11.24 -0.72
CA GLY A 90 4.17 -11.72 0.26
C GLY A 90 4.79 -10.58 1.04
N LEU A 91 4.97 -10.78 2.35
CA LEU A 91 5.50 -9.74 3.24
C LEU A 91 7.04 -9.68 3.25
N ALA A 92 7.74 -10.63 2.63
CA ALA A 92 9.19 -10.70 2.65
C ALA A 92 9.86 -9.46 2.04
N GLN A 93 9.19 -8.80 1.10
CA GLN A 93 9.66 -7.58 0.44
C GLN A 93 8.74 -6.39 0.71
N ALA A 94 7.96 -6.45 1.78
CA ALA A 94 7.13 -5.33 2.18
C ALA A 94 7.99 -4.15 2.63
N PHE A 95 7.55 -2.95 2.31
CA PHE A 95 8.28 -1.73 2.60
C PHE A 95 7.35 -0.61 3.11
N ALA A 96 7.90 0.25 3.94
CA ALA A 96 7.20 1.42 4.45
C ALA A 96 7.13 2.51 3.38
N ILE A 97 5.97 3.12 3.22
CA ILE A 97 5.76 4.26 2.33
C ILE A 97 5.53 5.54 3.16
N GLY A 98 4.65 5.48 4.14
CA GLY A 98 4.25 6.65 4.91
C GLY A 98 3.60 7.72 4.04
N ALA A 99 3.91 8.98 4.30
CA ALA A 99 3.41 10.12 3.49
C ALA A 99 4.03 10.14 2.08
N GLY A 100 5.12 9.45 1.86
CA GLY A 100 5.73 9.27 0.55
C GLY A 100 7.16 8.82 0.60
N LEU A 101 7.62 8.38 -0.56
CA LEU A 101 9.03 8.07 -0.84
C LEU A 101 9.44 8.83 -2.08
N ALA A 102 10.51 9.60 -1.98
CA ALA A 102 11.00 10.39 -3.11
C ALA A 102 11.58 9.51 -4.22
N ASP A 103 12.22 8.42 -3.83
CA ASP A 103 12.85 7.47 -4.75
C ASP A 103 12.93 6.09 -4.07
N TRP A 104 12.12 5.16 -4.54
CA TRP A 104 12.18 3.77 -4.15
C TRP A 104 12.62 2.93 -5.34
N GLN A 105 13.73 2.21 -5.17
CA GLN A 105 14.19 1.28 -6.20
C GLN A 105 13.58 -0.10 -5.99
N ALA A 106 12.89 -0.59 -7.01
CA ALA A 106 12.35 -1.94 -6.99
C ALA A 106 13.50 -2.96 -7.00
N PRO A 107 13.48 -3.97 -6.10
CA PRO A 107 14.52 -4.98 -6.06
C PRO A 107 14.67 -5.71 -7.40
N ALA A 108 15.91 -5.92 -7.84
CA ALA A 108 16.20 -6.68 -9.06
C ALA A 108 15.70 -8.12 -8.99
N ALA A 109 15.67 -8.70 -7.79
CA ALA A 109 15.18 -10.05 -7.54
C ALA A 109 13.70 -10.26 -7.91
N LEU A 110 12.92 -9.18 -8.04
CA LEU A 110 11.53 -9.27 -8.52
C LEU A 110 11.42 -9.86 -9.94
N ALA A 111 12.49 -9.85 -10.72
CA ALA A 111 12.50 -10.44 -12.05
C ALA A 111 12.13 -11.93 -12.05
N GLU A 112 12.41 -12.64 -10.96
CA GLU A 112 12.12 -14.08 -10.80
C GLU A 112 10.73 -14.32 -10.18
N GLN A 113 10.01 -13.27 -9.81
CA GLN A 113 8.71 -13.35 -9.17
C GLN A 113 7.58 -13.32 -10.20
N ALA A 114 6.63 -14.27 -10.10
CA ALA A 114 5.52 -14.38 -11.04
C ALA A 114 4.50 -13.25 -10.87
N ASP A 115 4.11 -12.96 -9.62
CA ASP A 115 3.22 -11.83 -9.30
C ASP A 115 4.05 -10.60 -8.99
N ARG A 116 4.04 -9.63 -9.90
CA ARG A 116 4.72 -8.34 -9.74
C ARG A 116 3.74 -7.18 -9.57
N GLN A 117 2.49 -7.46 -9.30
CA GLN A 117 1.55 -6.41 -8.94
C GLN A 117 1.95 -5.77 -7.62
N LEU A 118 1.86 -4.45 -7.57
CA LEU A 118 1.99 -3.69 -6.32
C LEU A 118 0.68 -3.77 -5.54
N TYR A 119 0.79 -4.13 -4.27
CA TYR A 119 -0.29 -4.08 -3.29
C TYR A 119 0.03 -3.07 -2.20
N LEU A 120 -0.98 -2.42 -1.67
CA LEU A 120 -0.87 -1.45 -0.58
C LEU A 120 -1.68 -1.94 0.63
N PHE A 121 -1.23 -1.62 1.83
CA PHE A 121 -1.95 -1.98 3.04
C PHE A 121 -1.61 -1.06 4.22
N ALA A 122 -2.52 -0.99 5.17
CA ALA A 122 -2.26 -0.38 6.47
C ALA A 122 -1.49 -1.37 7.34
N ASN A 123 -0.42 -0.92 7.99
CA ASN A 123 0.32 -1.78 8.92
C ASN A 123 -0.50 -2.03 10.17
N ASP A 124 -0.78 -3.30 10.45
CA ASP A 124 -1.63 -3.72 11.56
C ASP A 124 -1.34 -5.19 11.90
N TRP A 125 -1.93 -5.68 12.97
CA TRP A 125 -1.94 -7.11 13.28
C TRP A 125 -2.75 -7.86 12.24
N ALA A 126 -2.26 -9.01 11.79
CA ALA A 126 -2.89 -9.77 10.70
C ALA A 126 -4.37 -10.12 10.96
N GLY A 127 -4.77 -10.33 12.21
CA GLY A 127 -6.15 -10.67 12.57
C GLY A 127 -7.06 -9.46 12.82
N MET A 128 -6.60 -8.22 12.67
CA MET A 128 -7.33 -7.03 13.10
C MET A 128 -7.83 -6.14 11.94
N TYR A 129 -7.78 -6.61 10.71
CA TYR A 129 -8.21 -5.81 9.56
C TYR A 129 -9.72 -5.57 9.47
N TRP A 130 -10.51 -6.38 10.15
CA TRP A 130 -11.98 -6.29 10.15
C TRP A 130 -12.53 -4.98 10.72
N ASN A 131 -11.79 -4.30 11.60
CA ASN A 131 -12.20 -3.04 12.22
C ASN A 131 -11.54 -1.79 11.62
N ASN A 132 -10.87 -1.94 10.50
CA ASN A 132 -10.22 -0.83 9.81
C ASN A 132 -11.23 -0.14 8.88
N HIS A 133 -11.25 1.19 8.89
CA HIS A 133 -12.25 1.97 8.20
C HIS A 133 -11.62 3.00 7.27
N ALA A 134 -12.06 2.99 6.00
CA ALA A 134 -11.88 4.11 5.11
C ALA A 134 -12.73 5.29 5.57
N LEU A 135 -12.24 6.51 5.38
CA LEU A 135 -12.94 7.74 5.73
C LEU A 135 -13.37 8.49 4.47
N GLY A 136 -14.51 9.17 4.57
CA GLY A 136 -14.97 10.08 3.52
C GLY A 136 -14.25 11.43 3.54
N PRO A 137 -14.49 12.29 2.52
CA PRO A 137 -13.84 13.60 2.44
C PRO A 137 -14.10 14.52 3.65
N GLU A 138 -15.30 14.45 4.24
CA GLU A 138 -15.66 15.23 5.42
C GLU A 138 -14.86 14.84 6.67
N GLN A 139 -14.27 13.65 6.67
CA GLN A 139 -13.48 13.12 7.78
C GLN A 139 -11.96 13.15 7.49
N GLY A 140 -11.55 13.81 6.40
CA GLY A 140 -10.16 13.91 5.99
C GLY A 140 -9.63 12.77 5.13
N GLY A 141 -10.48 11.84 4.74
CA GLY A 141 -10.16 10.72 3.84
C GLY A 141 -10.65 10.94 2.40
N PRO A 142 -10.61 9.88 1.58
CA PRO A 142 -9.91 8.62 1.82
C PRO A 142 -8.39 8.79 1.80
N LEU A 143 -7.66 7.80 2.32
CA LEU A 143 -6.22 7.76 2.11
C LEU A 143 -5.94 7.38 0.66
N SER A 144 -5.20 8.23 -0.02
CA SER A 144 -4.95 8.11 -1.46
C SER A 144 -3.46 8.16 -1.75
N VAL A 145 -3.04 7.41 -2.76
CA VAL A 145 -1.64 7.31 -3.18
C VAL A 145 -1.54 7.58 -4.68
N GLN A 146 -0.56 8.37 -5.08
CA GLN A 146 -0.11 8.53 -6.45
C GLN A 146 1.28 7.91 -6.59
N ILE A 147 1.50 7.18 -7.67
CA ILE A 147 2.75 6.50 -7.96
C ILE A 147 3.29 7.03 -9.28
N ILE A 148 4.57 7.40 -9.29
CA ILE A 148 5.24 7.96 -10.46
C ILE A 148 6.45 7.08 -10.77
N ARG A 149 6.58 6.60 -11.99
CA ARG A 149 7.76 5.89 -12.43
C ARG A 149 8.85 6.89 -12.86
N LEU A 150 10.01 6.83 -12.21
CA LEU A 150 11.13 7.75 -12.49
C LEU A 150 12.08 7.21 -13.56
N SER A 151 12.26 5.89 -13.60
CA SER A 151 13.12 5.22 -14.60
C SER A 151 12.69 3.79 -14.88
#